data_536dc1530fd8187b0e737c55a637f67c
#
_entry.id   536dc1530fd8187b0e737c55a637f67c
#
_cell.length_a   1.000
_cell.length_b   1.000
_cell.length_c   1.000
_cell.angle_alpha   90.00
_cell.angle_beta   90.00
_cell.angle_gamma   90.00
#
_symmetry.space_group_name_H-M   'P 1'
#
loop_
_entity.id
_entity.type
_entity.pdbx_description
1 polymer ?
#
loop_
_entity_poly.entity_id
_entity_poly.type
_entity_poly.pdbx_seq_one_letter_code
_entity_poly.pdbx_strand_id
1 'polypeptide(L)'
;MKKNVLMGLLLAAGLVMSAQASDFLADRHATRGVACAACHEGQATPAPGATVKTETCLSCHGPVDKLAERTKKVDPNPHYNHLIDVGCLECHQGHKQSVNMCSSCHNIHYKVP
;
A
#
# COMPACT_ATOMS: atom_id res chain seq x y z
N MET A 1 65.69 -9.13 21.34
CA MET A 1 64.73 -9.62 20.33
C MET A 1 63.33 -9.16 20.71
N LYS A 2 62.85 -8.11 20.07
CA LYS A 2 61.48 -7.55 20.31
C LYS A 2 60.57 -8.05 19.21
N LYS A 3 59.61 -8.88 19.55
CA LYS A 3 58.59 -9.38 18.61
C LYS A 3 57.40 -8.39 18.56
N ASN A 4 57.30 -7.64 17.47
CA ASN A 4 56.14 -6.80 17.20
C ASN A 4 55.00 -7.67 16.70
N VAL A 5 53.94 -7.79 17.50
CA VAL A 5 52.67 -8.41 17.09
C VAL A 5 51.82 -7.29 16.48
N LEU A 6 51.71 -7.28 15.14
CA LEU A 6 50.70 -6.46 14.44
C LEU A 6 49.35 -7.14 14.61
N MET A 7 48.51 -6.52 15.40
CA MET A 7 47.10 -6.94 15.54
C MET A 7 46.30 -6.26 14.42
N GLY A 8 46.02 -7.03 13.38
CA GLY A 8 45.19 -6.57 12.27
C GLY A 8 43.71 -6.44 12.68
N LEU A 9 43.22 -5.19 12.66
CA LEU A 9 41.81 -4.88 12.91
C LEU A 9 41.04 -5.15 11.63
N LEU A 10 40.32 -6.27 11.54
CA LEU A 10 39.38 -6.58 10.48
C LEU A 10 38.10 -5.74 10.72
N LEU A 11 37.95 -4.63 9.99
CA LEU A 11 36.67 -3.94 9.88
C LEU A 11 35.72 -4.78 9.03
N ALA A 12 34.79 -5.47 9.66
CA ALA A 12 33.65 -6.06 8.97
C ALA A 12 32.68 -4.93 8.59
N ALA A 13 32.75 -4.48 7.34
CA ALA A 13 31.75 -3.59 6.77
C ALA A 13 30.45 -4.37 6.61
N GLY A 14 29.56 -4.27 7.58
CA GLY A 14 28.20 -4.80 7.46
C GLY A 14 27.45 -4.00 6.38
N LEU A 15 27.12 -4.66 5.26
CA LEU A 15 26.18 -4.12 4.30
C LEU A 15 24.81 -4.07 5.00
N VAL A 16 24.42 -2.88 5.43
CA VAL A 16 23.03 -2.62 5.80
C VAL A 16 22.25 -2.55 4.50
N MET A 17 21.64 -3.67 4.10
CA MET A 17 20.63 -3.66 3.03
C MET A 17 19.44 -2.87 3.56
N SER A 18 19.31 -1.61 3.15
CA SER A 18 18.10 -0.85 3.33
C SER A 18 16.99 -1.54 2.54
N ALA A 19 16.12 -2.29 3.22
CA ALA A 19 14.87 -2.73 2.61
C ALA A 19 14.10 -1.46 2.23
N GLN A 20 14.06 -1.15 0.94
CA GLN A 20 13.20 -0.07 0.46
C GLN A 20 11.77 -0.54 0.67
N ALA A 21 11.06 0.12 1.57
CA ALA A 21 9.63 -0.11 1.74
C ALA A 21 8.96 0.17 0.39
N SER A 22 8.22 -0.80 -0.12
CA SER A 22 7.45 -0.60 -1.35
C SER A 22 6.38 0.46 -1.09
N ASP A 23 6.00 1.22 -2.12
CA ASP A 23 4.94 2.25 -2.03
C ASP A 23 3.55 1.63 -2.26
N PHE A 24 3.37 0.37 -1.91
CA PHE A 24 2.09 -0.30 -2.01
C PHE A 24 1.14 0.13 -0.89
N LEU A 25 -0.15 -0.01 -1.12
CA LEU A 25 -1.19 0.40 -0.18
C LEU A 25 -1.00 -0.22 1.21
N ALA A 26 -0.71 -1.52 1.28
CA ALA A 26 -0.46 -2.22 2.54
C ALA A 26 0.75 -1.65 3.30
N ASP A 27 1.83 -1.33 2.60
CA ASP A 27 3.04 -0.78 3.23
C ASP A 27 2.81 0.63 3.77
N ARG A 28 2.07 1.46 3.01
CA ARG A 28 1.67 2.80 3.48
C ARG A 28 0.77 2.75 4.71
N HIS A 29 -0.10 1.74 4.82
CA HIS A 29 -0.91 1.50 6.02
C HIS A 29 -0.05 1.03 7.19
N ALA A 30 0.84 0.08 6.95
CA ALA A 30 1.76 -0.43 7.96
C ALA A 30 2.66 0.66 8.55
N THR A 31 3.19 1.55 7.72
CA THR A 31 4.01 2.69 8.19
C THR A 31 3.22 3.71 9.03
N ARG A 32 1.89 3.69 8.95
CA ARG A 32 0.98 4.49 9.78
C ARG A 32 0.42 3.74 10.99
N GLY A 33 0.95 2.54 11.27
CA GLY A 33 0.57 1.74 12.43
C GLY A 33 -0.68 0.87 12.24
N VAL A 34 -1.17 0.71 11.01
CA VAL A 34 -2.27 -0.22 10.71
C VAL A 34 -1.70 -1.63 10.58
N ALA A 35 -2.12 -2.53 11.47
CA ALA A 35 -1.65 -3.91 11.47
C ALA A 35 -2.21 -4.70 10.27
N CYS A 36 -1.48 -5.71 9.80
CA CYS A 36 -1.93 -6.61 8.74
C CYS A 36 -3.30 -7.24 9.04
N ALA A 37 -3.51 -7.63 10.28
CA ALA A 37 -4.76 -8.21 10.78
C ALA A 37 -5.96 -7.26 10.67
N ALA A 38 -5.76 -5.94 10.62
CA ALA A 38 -6.86 -4.97 10.48
C ALA A 38 -7.55 -5.07 9.11
N CYS A 39 -6.80 -5.43 8.06
CA CYS A 39 -7.34 -5.68 6.73
C CYS A 39 -7.76 -7.14 6.55
N HIS A 40 -7.05 -8.08 7.16
CA HIS A 40 -7.19 -9.52 6.95
C HIS A 40 -7.99 -10.24 8.06
N GLU A 41 -9.07 -9.65 8.52
CA GLU A 41 -10.05 -10.27 9.45
C GLU A 41 -9.39 -10.91 10.70
N GLY A 42 -8.44 -10.20 11.30
CA GLY A 42 -7.73 -10.66 12.50
C GLY A 42 -6.53 -11.56 12.22
N GLN A 43 -6.24 -11.89 10.97
CA GLN A 43 -5.11 -12.75 10.60
C GLN A 43 -3.85 -11.93 10.31
N ALA A 44 -2.83 -12.04 11.15
CA ALA A 44 -1.53 -11.39 10.93
C ALA A 44 -0.75 -12.02 9.75
N THR A 45 -1.04 -13.29 9.44
CA THR A 45 -0.44 -14.04 8.33
C THR A 45 -1.55 -14.71 7.52
N PRO A 46 -2.19 -13.97 6.60
CA PRO A 46 -3.28 -14.51 5.79
C PRO A 46 -2.78 -15.54 4.78
N ALA A 47 -3.68 -16.41 4.31
CA ALA A 47 -3.38 -17.38 3.28
C ALA A 47 -3.02 -16.67 1.95
N PRO A 48 -2.19 -17.28 1.09
CA PRO A 48 -1.93 -16.78 -0.25
C PRO A 48 -3.24 -16.58 -1.04
N GLY A 49 -3.40 -15.42 -1.68
CA GLY A 49 -4.60 -15.07 -2.42
C GLY A 49 -5.78 -14.57 -1.58
N ALA A 50 -5.60 -14.40 -0.26
CA ALA A 50 -6.62 -13.77 0.58
C ALA A 50 -6.98 -12.37 0.08
N THR A 51 -8.28 -12.07 0.04
CA THR A 51 -8.80 -10.76 -0.35
C THR A 51 -9.31 -9.99 0.87
N VAL A 52 -9.47 -8.68 0.71
CA VAL A 52 -10.04 -7.79 1.72
C VAL A 52 -11.38 -7.27 1.21
N LYS A 53 -12.39 -7.28 2.08
CA LYS A 53 -13.74 -6.78 1.74
C LYS A 53 -13.77 -5.25 1.69
N THR A 54 -14.61 -4.71 0.82
CA THR A 54 -14.86 -3.26 0.74
C THR A 54 -15.27 -2.67 2.08
N GLU A 55 -16.10 -3.37 2.85
CA GLU A 55 -16.58 -2.96 4.17
C GLU A 55 -15.44 -2.74 5.17
N THR A 56 -14.39 -3.54 5.07
CA THR A 56 -13.18 -3.37 5.89
C THR A 56 -12.51 -2.01 5.64
N CYS A 57 -12.42 -1.61 4.39
CA CYS A 57 -11.87 -0.31 4.02
C CYS A 57 -12.78 0.82 4.53
N LEU A 58 -14.08 0.70 4.32
CA LEU A 58 -15.07 1.72 4.69
C LEU A 58 -15.21 1.90 6.20
N SER A 59 -14.88 0.88 7.00
CA SER A 59 -14.92 0.98 8.47
C SER A 59 -14.00 2.08 9.04
N CYS A 60 -12.90 2.38 8.34
CA CYS A 60 -11.98 3.46 8.69
C CYS A 60 -12.11 4.67 7.77
N HIS A 61 -12.30 4.45 6.47
CA HIS A 61 -12.35 5.51 5.47
C HIS A 61 -13.72 6.21 5.36
N GLY A 62 -14.76 5.59 5.89
CA GLY A 62 -16.14 6.07 5.81
C GLY A 62 -16.81 5.70 4.49
N PRO A 63 -18.10 6.01 4.34
CA PRO A 63 -18.87 5.62 3.16
C PRO A 63 -18.41 6.36 1.90
N VAL A 64 -18.78 5.82 0.73
CA VAL A 64 -18.27 6.26 -0.58
C VAL A 64 -18.61 7.73 -0.87
N ASP A 65 -19.75 8.23 -0.42
CA ASP A 65 -20.12 9.65 -0.55
C ASP A 65 -19.12 10.58 0.16
N LYS A 66 -18.60 10.17 1.32
CA LYS A 66 -17.54 10.91 2.03
C LYS A 66 -16.19 10.85 1.28
N LEU A 67 -15.90 9.74 0.63
CA LEU A 67 -14.74 9.63 -0.25
C LEU A 67 -14.89 10.54 -1.47
N ALA A 68 -16.07 10.55 -2.10
CA ALA A 68 -16.38 11.44 -3.21
C ALA A 68 -16.21 12.93 -2.84
N GLU A 69 -16.63 13.32 -1.64
CA GLU A 69 -16.42 14.69 -1.15
C GLU A 69 -14.94 15.04 -0.96
N ARG A 70 -14.14 14.09 -0.43
CA ARG A 70 -12.68 14.29 -0.29
C ARG A 70 -11.96 14.40 -1.63
N THR A 71 -12.44 13.69 -2.64
CA THR A 71 -11.82 13.66 -3.98
C THR A 71 -12.49 14.58 -5.00
N LYS A 72 -13.39 15.46 -4.58
CA LYS A 72 -14.17 16.36 -5.48
C LYS A 72 -13.32 17.30 -6.35
N LYS A 73 -12.04 17.49 -5.98
CA LYS A 73 -11.10 18.30 -6.79
C LYS A 73 -10.43 17.49 -7.90
N VAL A 74 -10.59 16.18 -7.90
CA VAL A 74 -10.11 15.30 -8.97
C VAL A 74 -11.19 15.20 -10.03
N ASP A 75 -10.86 15.51 -11.26
CA ASP A 75 -11.79 15.51 -12.38
C ASP A 75 -11.35 14.51 -13.45
N PRO A 76 -12.17 13.52 -13.81
CA PRO A 76 -13.42 13.13 -13.13
C PRO A 76 -13.18 12.59 -11.71
N ASN A 77 -14.19 12.77 -10.84
CA ASN A 77 -14.09 12.28 -9.46
C ASN A 77 -14.11 10.73 -9.44
N PRO A 78 -13.07 10.08 -8.94
CA PRO A 78 -12.98 8.62 -8.95
C PRO A 78 -14.02 7.92 -8.05
N HIS A 79 -14.57 8.60 -7.06
CA HIS A 79 -15.56 8.05 -6.14
C HIS A 79 -16.99 8.53 -6.42
N TYR A 80 -17.20 9.31 -7.49
CA TYR A 80 -18.49 9.73 -7.99
C TYR A 80 -18.52 9.61 -9.51
N ASN A 81 -18.87 8.45 -10.01
CA ASN A 81 -18.80 8.12 -11.43
C ASN A 81 -19.88 7.09 -11.81
N HIS A 82 -19.89 6.65 -13.06
CA HIS A 82 -20.88 5.70 -13.59
C HIS A 82 -20.59 4.22 -13.26
N LEU A 83 -19.45 3.92 -12.63
CA LEU A 83 -19.12 2.55 -12.22
C LEU A 83 -19.88 2.23 -10.92
N ILE A 84 -20.87 1.36 -11.01
CA ILE A 84 -21.72 0.95 -9.90
C ILE A 84 -21.14 -0.34 -9.30
N ASP A 85 -21.15 -0.44 -7.97
CA ASP A 85 -20.71 -1.62 -7.21
C ASP A 85 -19.24 -2.04 -7.43
N VAL A 86 -18.39 -1.08 -7.77
CA VAL A 86 -16.94 -1.33 -7.89
C VAL A 86 -16.31 -1.39 -6.51
N GLY A 87 -15.68 -2.53 -6.21
CA GLY A 87 -14.94 -2.71 -4.97
C GLY A 87 -13.67 -1.87 -4.91
N CYS A 88 -13.24 -1.52 -3.70
CA CYS A 88 -12.04 -0.69 -3.49
C CYS A 88 -10.79 -1.30 -4.14
N LEU A 89 -10.65 -2.63 -4.08
CA LEU A 89 -9.50 -3.35 -4.62
C LEU A 89 -9.41 -3.39 -6.14
N GLU A 90 -10.46 -2.99 -6.86
CA GLU A 90 -10.40 -2.88 -8.32
C GLU A 90 -9.42 -1.77 -8.76
N CYS A 91 -9.26 -0.76 -7.93
CA CYS A 91 -8.33 0.35 -8.16
C CYS A 91 -7.19 0.36 -7.13
N HIS A 92 -7.51 0.25 -5.83
CA HIS A 92 -6.55 0.32 -4.74
C HIS A 92 -6.01 -1.07 -4.40
N GLN A 93 -4.90 -1.43 -5.02
CA GLN A 93 -4.29 -2.74 -4.81
C GLN A 93 -3.47 -2.79 -3.51
N GLY A 94 -3.68 -3.81 -2.67
CA GLY A 94 -3.04 -3.93 -1.37
C GLY A 94 -1.52 -4.11 -1.45
N HIS A 95 -1.07 -5.12 -2.17
CA HIS A 95 0.32 -5.57 -2.21
C HIS A 95 0.97 -5.45 -3.59
N LYS A 96 0.41 -4.64 -4.46
CA LYS A 96 0.94 -4.34 -5.78
C LYS A 96 0.54 -2.94 -6.21
N GLN A 97 0.99 -2.50 -7.38
CA GLN A 97 0.68 -1.19 -7.91
C GLN A 97 -0.84 -1.01 -8.10
N SER A 98 -1.37 0.09 -7.56
CA SER A 98 -2.76 0.51 -7.80
C SER A 98 -3.02 0.81 -9.27
N VAL A 99 -4.26 0.67 -9.71
CA VAL A 99 -4.67 0.74 -11.12
C VAL A 99 -5.63 1.89 -11.35
N ASN A 100 -5.36 2.73 -12.33
CA ASN A 100 -6.35 3.66 -12.84
C ASN A 100 -7.29 2.92 -13.79
N MET A 101 -8.40 2.41 -13.27
CA MET A 101 -9.39 1.64 -14.01
C MET A 101 -10.06 2.47 -15.13
N CYS A 102 -10.18 3.77 -14.95
CA CYS A 102 -10.79 4.67 -15.93
C CYS A 102 -10.03 4.66 -17.28
N SER A 103 -8.71 4.49 -17.23
CA SER A 103 -7.85 4.52 -18.42
C SER A 103 -8.07 3.35 -19.39
N SER A 104 -8.78 2.31 -18.98
CA SER A 104 -9.14 1.18 -19.86
C SER A 104 -10.17 1.58 -20.94
N CYS A 105 -10.95 2.63 -20.71
CA CYS A 105 -11.99 3.11 -21.62
C CYS A 105 -11.86 4.60 -21.95
N HIS A 106 -11.25 5.38 -21.08
CA HIS A 106 -11.12 6.82 -21.19
C HIS A 106 -9.66 7.28 -21.23
N ASN A 107 -9.40 8.38 -21.92
CA ASN A 107 -8.09 9.03 -21.88
C ASN A 107 -7.96 9.89 -20.61
N ILE A 108 -8.00 9.23 -19.45
CA ILE A 108 -7.91 9.83 -18.12
C ILE A 108 -6.65 9.34 -17.44
N HIS A 109 -5.77 10.27 -17.08
CA HIS A 109 -4.46 9.96 -16.51
C HIS A 109 -4.29 10.64 -15.16
N TYR A 110 -4.49 9.87 -14.08
CA TYR A 110 -4.08 10.25 -12.73
C TYR A 110 -3.53 9.03 -11.99
N LYS A 111 -2.67 9.30 -11.02
CA LYS A 111 -2.11 8.24 -10.17
C LYS A 111 -3.14 7.86 -9.10
N VAL A 112 -3.49 6.58 -9.05
CA VAL A 112 -4.26 6.02 -7.93
C VAL A 112 -3.30 5.77 -6.78
N PRO A 113 -3.54 6.34 -5.58
CA PRO A 113 -2.67 6.17 -4.43
C PRO A 113 -2.73 4.76 -3.85
#